data_23bdc1e74efcf3e61142253d9000161f
#
_entry.id   23bdc1e74efcf3e61142253d9000161f
#
_cell.length_a   1.000
_cell.length_b   1.000
_cell.length_c   1.000
_cell.angle_alpha   90.00
_cell.angle_beta   90.00
_cell.angle_gamma   90.00
#
_symmetry.space_group_name_H-M   'P 1'
#
loop_
_entity.id
_entity.type
_entity.pdbx_description
1 polymer ?
#
loop_
_entity_poly.entity_id
_entity_poly.type
_entity_poly.pdbx_seq_one_letter_code
_entity_poly.pdbx_strand_id
1 'polypeptide(L)'
;NEVINNSEVTADPDAVDDMFNQLKTTYSSYASSYGLEFDQFLSMFLGTDEDGLRDTAENLVKQQLVLDAIQAQENLSATEDQKDKLAVMNYFKNAAQMTATYGEDSANQIFDMGAVYYYLIGNSTYVEAPETTAETTEAENILEEAETVAEESESSTEAK
;
A
#
# COMPACT_ATOMS: atom_id res chain seq x y z
N ASN A 1 -5.72 -3.39 -9.49
CA ASN A 1 -7.04 -2.86 -9.09
C ASN A 1 -8.16 -3.21 -10.07
N GLU A 2 -7.93 -3.23 -11.41
CA GLU A 2 -8.99 -3.56 -12.39
C GLU A 2 -9.56 -4.98 -12.22
N VAL A 3 -8.72 -5.97 -11.94
CA VAL A 3 -9.17 -7.37 -11.74
C VAL A 3 -10.11 -7.44 -10.53
N ILE A 4 -9.78 -6.77 -9.44
CA ILE A 4 -10.58 -6.75 -8.20
C ILE A 4 -11.89 -5.99 -8.42
N ASN A 5 -11.84 -4.83 -9.07
CA ASN A 5 -13.01 -4.00 -9.33
C ASN A 5 -14.02 -4.66 -10.30
N ASN A 6 -13.54 -5.55 -11.17
CA ASN A 6 -14.36 -6.30 -12.13
C ASN A 6 -14.82 -7.68 -11.60
N SER A 7 -14.44 -8.04 -10.38
CA SER A 7 -14.83 -9.32 -9.75
C SER A 7 -16.07 -9.13 -8.89
N GLU A 8 -17.07 -9.99 -9.08
CA GLU A 8 -18.26 -10.09 -8.21
C GLU A 8 -17.91 -10.95 -6.99
N VAL A 9 -17.35 -10.35 -5.95
CA VAL A 9 -16.96 -11.03 -4.71
C VAL A 9 -17.72 -10.46 -3.54
N THR A 10 -18.34 -11.36 -2.76
CA THR A 10 -18.97 -11.00 -1.48
C THR A 10 -18.03 -11.40 -0.35
N ALA A 11 -17.62 -10.44 0.47
CA ALA A 11 -16.84 -10.71 1.67
C ALA A 11 -17.73 -11.35 2.75
N ASP A 12 -17.17 -12.32 3.47
CA ASP A 12 -17.80 -12.85 4.67
C ASP A 12 -17.77 -11.77 5.77
N PRO A 13 -18.91 -11.43 6.40
CA PRO A 13 -18.95 -10.44 7.45
C PRO A 13 -18.01 -10.73 8.63
N ASP A 14 -17.84 -11.99 9.01
CA ASP A 14 -16.94 -12.38 10.10
C ASP A 14 -15.48 -12.10 9.72
N ALA A 15 -15.09 -12.38 8.47
CA ALA A 15 -13.75 -12.06 7.96
C ALA A 15 -13.49 -10.53 7.89
N VAL A 16 -14.53 -9.76 7.55
CA VAL A 16 -14.46 -8.28 7.55
C VAL A 16 -14.28 -7.78 8.98
N ASP A 17 -15.01 -8.32 9.94
CA ASP A 17 -14.89 -7.96 11.36
C ASP A 17 -13.48 -8.27 11.90
N ASP A 18 -12.92 -9.43 11.57
CA ASP A 18 -11.57 -9.80 11.96
C ASP A 18 -10.52 -8.86 11.35
N MET A 19 -10.62 -8.56 10.07
CA MET A 19 -9.72 -7.62 9.40
C MET A 19 -9.84 -6.21 9.99
N PHE A 20 -11.06 -5.73 10.22
CA PHE A 20 -11.30 -4.44 10.84
C PHE A 20 -10.67 -4.35 12.24
N ASN A 21 -10.84 -5.38 13.07
CA ASN A 21 -10.26 -5.43 14.41
C ASN A 21 -8.72 -5.43 14.39
N GLN A 22 -8.10 -6.09 13.40
CA GLN A 22 -6.65 -6.06 13.20
C GLN A 22 -6.17 -4.64 12.84
N LEU A 23 -6.85 -3.98 11.88
CA LEU A 23 -6.54 -2.60 11.49
C LEU A 23 -6.73 -1.64 12.67
N LYS A 24 -7.84 -1.76 13.39
CA LYS A 24 -8.15 -0.94 14.57
C LYS A 24 -7.08 -1.09 15.65
N THR A 25 -6.64 -2.31 15.94
CA THR A 25 -5.58 -2.58 16.91
C THR A 25 -4.27 -1.93 16.48
N THR A 26 -3.90 -2.07 15.22
CA THR A 26 -2.67 -1.51 14.67
C THR A 26 -2.67 0.01 14.73
N TYR A 27 -3.74 0.65 14.24
CA TYR A 27 -3.82 2.11 14.21
C TYR A 27 -4.03 2.73 15.60
N SER A 28 -4.70 2.03 16.52
CA SER A 28 -4.78 2.46 17.93
C SER A 28 -3.40 2.46 18.60
N SER A 29 -2.55 1.50 18.26
CA SER A 29 -1.16 1.47 18.74
C SER A 29 -0.35 2.64 18.19
N TYR A 30 -0.51 2.96 16.91
CA TYR A 30 0.12 4.15 16.33
C TYR A 30 -0.41 5.44 16.96
N ALA A 31 -1.73 5.62 17.06
CA ALA A 31 -2.35 6.77 17.71
C ALA A 31 -1.76 7.01 19.10
N SER A 32 -1.68 5.96 19.92
CA SER A 32 -1.08 6.01 21.26
C SER A 32 0.40 6.45 21.23
N SER A 33 1.16 5.99 20.24
CA SER A 33 2.57 6.37 20.08
C SER A 33 2.75 7.85 19.74
N TYR A 34 1.76 8.46 19.09
CA TYR A 34 1.73 9.90 18.77
C TYR A 34 0.99 10.73 19.84
N GLY A 35 0.47 10.10 20.89
CA GLY A 35 -0.30 10.77 21.95
C GLY A 35 -1.67 11.29 21.45
N LEU A 36 -2.26 10.62 20.46
CA LEU A 36 -3.54 10.97 19.86
C LEU A 36 -4.62 9.94 20.24
N GLU A 37 -5.88 10.40 20.24
CA GLU A 37 -7.01 9.49 20.23
C GLU A 37 -7.15 8.81 18.86
N PHE A 38 -7.75 7.61 18.83
CA PHE A 38 -7.88 6.80 17.62
C PHE A 38 -8.54 7.56 16.46
N ASP A 39 -9.68 8.19 16.71
CA ASP A 39 -10.44 8.93 15.70
C ASP A 39 -9.66 10.15 15.15
N GLN A 40 -8.89 10.82 16.03
CA GLN A 40 -7.99 11.90 15.62
C GLN A 40 -6.89 11.40 14.69
N PHE A 41 -6.32 10.24 15.03
CA PHE A 41 -5.30 9.62 14.17
C PHE A 41 -5.86 9.25 12.80
N LEU A 42 -7.05 8.61 12.74
CA LEU A 42 -7.69 8.25 11.47
C LEU A 42 -7.94 9.49 10.60
N SER A 43 -8.52 10.54 11.20
CA SER A 43 -8.85 11.77 10.46
C SER A 43 -7.60 12.51 9.98
N MET A 44 -6.56 12.66 10.83
CA MET A 44 -5.37 13.45 10.52
C MET A 44 -4.39 12.74 9.57
N PHE A 45 -4.20 11.43 9.73
CA PHE A 45 -3.17 10.70 8.99
C PHE A 45 -3.71 9.87 7.82
N LEU A 46 -4.97 9.42 7.91
CA LEU A 46 -5.60 8.58 6.90
C LEU A 46 -6.72 9.28 6.14
N GLY A 47 -7.16 10.45 6.62
CA GLY A 47 -8.25 11.21 5.99
C GLY A 47 -9.59 10.47 6.00
N THR A 48 -9.81 9.60 7.01
CA THR A 48 -10.97 8.72 7.13
C THR A 48 -11.49 8.69 8.57
N ASP A 49 -12.58 7.96 8.79
CA ASP A 49 -13.15 7.65 10.09
C ASP A 49 -13.25 6.12 10.29
N GLU A 50 -13.91 5.69 11.37
CA GLU A 50 -14.08 4.26 11.69
C GLU A 50 -14.90 3.52 10.63
N ASP A 51 -15.91 4.16 10.03
CA ASP A 51 -16.71 3.57 8.97
C ASP A 51 -15.88 3.37 7.69
N GLY A 52 -15.11 4.37 7.27
CA GLY A 52 -14.20 4.25 6.14
C GLY A 52 -13.03 3.26 6.38
N LEU A 53 -12.62 3.07 7.63
CA LEU A 53 -11.69 2.01 7.99
C LEU A 53 -12.33 0.62 7.81
N ARG A 54 -13.63 0.48 8.11
CA ARG A 54 -14.39 -0.74 7.89
C ARG A 54 -14.55 -1.05 6.40
N ASP A 55 -14.84 -0.04 5.58
CA ASP A 55 -14.86 -0.17 4.12
C ASP A 55 -13.49 -0.62 3.58
N THR A 56 -12.42 -0.11 4.15
CA THR A 56 -11.05 -0.54 3.83
C THR A 56 -10.85 -2.02 4.17
N ALA A 57 -11.31 -2.47 5.34
CA ALA A 57 -11.24 -3.87 5.76
C ALA A 57 -12.01 -4.79 4.80
N GLU A 58 -13.23 -4.41 4.40
CA GLU A 58 -14.04 -5.16 3.42
C GLU A 58 -13.32 -5.27 2.07
N ASN A 59 -12.74 -4.17 1.59
CA ASN A 59 -11.99 -4.18 0.34
C ASN A 59 -10.74 -5.07 0.41
N LEU A 60 -10.03 -5.10 1.54
CA LEU A 60 -8.88 -6.00 1.74
C LEU A 60 -9.29 -7.46 1.75
N VAL A 61 -10.42 -7.81 2.41
CA VAL A 61 -10.94 -9.17 2.39
C VAL A 61 -11.34 -9.59 0.98
N LYS A 62 -12.07 -8.73 0.24
CA LYS A 62 -12.42 -8.99 -1.18
C LYS A 62 -11.17 -9.17 -2.04
N GLN A 63 -10.17 -8.34 -1.86
CA GLN A 63 -8.90 -8.46 -2.56
C GLN A 63 -8.23 -9.80 -2.30
N GLN A 64 -8.16 -10.23 -1.04
CA GLN A 64 -7.58 -11.52 -0.68
C GLN A 64 -8.33 -12.68 -1.34
N LEU A 65 -9.66 -12.67 -1.30
CA LEU A 65 -10.50 -13.71 -1.92
C LEU A 65 -10.26 -13.82 -3.44
N VAL A 66 -10.09 -12.70 -4.13
CA VAL A 66 -9.77 -12.69 -5.58
C VAL A 66 -8.38 -13.29 -5.84
N LEU A 67 -7.38 -12.91 -5.04
CA LEU A 67 -6.02 -13.43 -5.18
C LEU A 67 -5.95 -14.93 -4.88
N ASP A 68 -6.64 -15.40 -3.83
CA ASP A 68 -6.73 -16.81 -3.48
C ASP A 68 -7.43 -17.63 -4.58
N ALA A 69 -8.50 -17.09 -5.18
CA ALA A 69 -9.20 -17.73 -6.28
C ALA A 69 -8.30 -17.85 -7.53
N ILE A 70 -7.53 -16.81 -7.86
CA ILE A 70 -6.57 -16.86 -8.99
C ILE A 70 -5.47 -17.88 -8.69
N GLN A 71 -4.92 -17.88 -7.48
CA GLN A 71 -3.90 -18.84 -7.07
C GLN A 71 -4.38 -20.28 -7.24
N ALA A 72 -5.60 -20.57 -6.75
CA ALA A 72 -6.18 -21.90 -6.82
C ALA A 72 -6.52 -22.31 -8.25
N GLN A 73 -7.11 -21.41 -9.06
CA GLN A 73 -7.49 -21.68 -10.43
C GLN A 73 -6.29 -21.97 -11.34
N GLU A 74 -5.23 -21.16 -11.20
CA GLU A 74 -4.03 -21.23 -12.02
C GLU A 74 -2.97 -22.17 -11.41
N ASN A 75 -3.23 -22.74 -10.22
CA ASN A 75 -2.33 -23.60 -9.46
C ASN A 75 -0.94 -22.96 -9.29
N LEU A 76 -0.92 -21.70 -8.87
CA LEU A 76 0.30 -20.90 -8.77
C LEU A 76 1.07 -21.23 -7.50
N SER A 77 2.39 -21.31 -7.65
CA SER A 77 3.34 -21.33 -6.54
C SER A 77 4.62 -20.59 -6.94
N ALA A 78 5.24 -19.91 -6.00
CA ALA A 78 6.49 -19.21 -6.28
C ALA A 78 7.61 -20.19 -6.57
N THR A 79 8.37 -19.95 -7.63
CA THR A 79 9.63 -20.65 -7.88
C THR A 79 10.68 -20.24 -6.84
N GLU A 80 11.74 -21.04 -6.66
CA GLU A 80 12.82 -20.71 -5.70
C GLU A 80 13.46 -19.33 -6.00
N ASP A 81 13.65 -18.99 -7.27
CA ASP A 81 14.15 -17.67 -7.68
C ASP A 81 13.18 -16.54 -7.31
N GLN A 82 11.88 -16.76 -7.44
CA GLN A 82 10.86 -15.79 -7.01
C GLN A 82 10.81 -15.65 -5.50
N LYS A 83 10.91 -16.76 -4.74
CA LYS A 83 10.97 -16.72 -3.27
C LYS A 83 12.19 -15.93 -2.78
N ASP A 84 13.35 -16.14 -3.38
CA ASP A 84 14.56 -15.41 -3.03
C ASP A 84 14.42 -13.91 -3.34
N LYS A 85 13.84 -13.55 -4.49
CA LYS A 85 13.55 -12.15 -4.84
C LYS A 85 12.55 -11.50 -3.87
N LEU A 86 11.48 -12.21 -3.50
CA LEU A 86 10.51 -11.74 -2.52
C LEU A 86 11.16 -11.56 -1.14
N ALA A 87 12.03 -12.46 -0.74
CA ALA A 87 12.78 -12.33 0.50
C ALA A 87 13.68 -11.08 0.49
N VAL A 88 14.40 -10.82 -0.61
CA VAL A 88 15.23 -9.62 -0.75
C VAL A 88 14.39 -8.35 -0.70
N MET A 89 13.21 -8.32 -1.32
CA MET A 89 12.27 -7.19 -1.24
C MET A 89 11.77 -6.95 0.19
N ASN A 90 11.77 -7.98 1.05
CA ASN A 90 11.43 -7.90 2.47
C ASN A 90 12.67 -7.77 3.38
N TYR A 91 13.80 -7.33 2.85
CA TYR A 91 15.07 -7.07 3.56
C TYR A 91 15.75 -8.32 4.15
N PHE A 92 15.48 -9.51 3.60
CA PHE A 92 16.19 -10.75 3.92
C PHE A 92 17.22 -11.09 2.84
N LYS A 93 18.19 -11.92 3.18
CA LYS A 93 19.22 -12.34 2.21
C LYS A 93 18.67 -13.33 1.18
N ASN A 94 17.74 -14.19 1.59
CA ASN A 94 17.11 -15.23 0.78
C ASN A 94 15.84 -15.77 1.46
N ALA A 95 15.11 -16.63 0.77
CA ALA A 95 13.89 -17.27 1.26
C ALA A 95 14.10 -18.07 2.56
N ALA A 96 15.22 -18.79 2.67
CA ALA A 96 15.50 -19.59 3.86
C ALA A 96 15.64 -18.72 5.13
N GLN A 97 16.29 -17.56 5.03
CA GLN A 97 16.39 -16.61 6.15
C GLN A 97 15.03 -16.03 6.51
N MET A 98 14.22 -15.67 5.53
CA MET A 98 12.88 -15.15 5.74
C MET A 98 11.99 -16.18 6.43
N THR A 99 12.00 -17.43 5.96
CA THR A 99 11.25 -18.55 6.55
C THR A 99 11.69 -18.82 7.98
N ALA A 100 13.00 -18.80 8.26
CA ALA A 100 13.52 -18.97 9.62
C ALA A 100 13.09 -17.86 10.59
N THR A 101 12.82 -16.65 10.08
CA THR A 101 12.44 -15.50 10.90
C THR A 101 10.91 -15.40 11.10
N TYR A 102 10.13 -15.59 10.05
CA TYR A 102 8.68 -15.43 10.10
C TYR A 102 7.92 -16.73 10.41
N GLY A 103 8.59 -17.88 10.31
CA GLY A 103 7.97 -19.20 10.30
C GLY A 103 7.50 -19.61 8.90
N GLU A 104 7.30 -20.92 8.73
CA GLU A 104 6.98 -21.52 7.42
C GLU A 104 5.66 -21.02 6.88
N ASP A 105 4.61 -21.00 7.71
CA ASP A 105 3.26 -20.60 7.29
C ASP A 105 3.21 -19.13 6.80
N SER A 106 3.77 -18.22 7.58
CA SER A 106 3.79 -16.79 7.22
C SER A 106 4.66 -16.50 6.00
N ALA A 107 5.80 -17.18 5.87
CA ALA A 107 6.66 -17.04 4.70
C ALA A 107 5.97 -17.59 3.44
N ASN A 108 5.30 -18.75 3.54
CA ASN A 108 4.56 -19.31 2.42
C ASN A 108 3.42 -18.42 1.94
N GLN A 109 2.67 -17.79 2.85
CA GLN A 109 1.63 -16.81 2.47
C GLN A 109 2.20 -15.67 1.61
N ILE A 110 3.37 -15.14 1.98
CA ILE A 110 4.01 -14.07 1.21
C ILE A 110 4.50 -14.60 -0.15
N PHE A 111 5.06 -15.81 -0.20
CA PHE A 111 5.51 -16.41 -1.44
C PHE A 111 4.35 -16.73 -2.39
N ASP A 112 3.26 -17.24 -1.88
CA ASP A 112 2.06 -17.58 -2.65
C ASP A 112 1.40 -16.33 -3.22
N MET A 113 1.23 -15.29 -2.40
CA MET A 113 0.76 -13.99 -2.86
C MET A 113 1.72 -13.40 -3.93
N GLY A 114 3.02 -13.51 -3.72
CA GLY A 114 4.03 -13.10 -4.70
C GLY A 114 3.91 -13.83 -6.03
N ALA A 115 3.63 -15.14 -6.01
CA ALA A 115 3.40 -15.92 -7.23
C ALA A 115 2.21 -15.39 -8.04
N VAL A 116 1.12 -15.02 -7.37
CA VAL A 116 -0.06 -14.40 -8.02
C VAL A 116 0.31 -13.05 -8.64
N TYR A 117 1.05 -12.20 -7.93
CA TYR A 117 1.51 -10.92 -8.49
C TYR A 117 2.43 -11.10 -9.71
N TYR A 118 3.38 -12.05 -9.67
CA TYR A 118 4.21 -12.36 -10.84
C TYR A 118 3.37 -12.84 -12.02
N TYR A 119 2.36 -13.67 -11.78
CA TYR A 119 1.43 -14.14 -12.80
C TYR A 119 0.64 -12.99 -13.42
N LEU A 120 0.04 -12.13 -12.58
CA LEU A 120 -0.74 -10.97 -13.03
C LEU A 120 0.11 -9.98 -13.82
N ILE A 121 1.32 -9.67 -13.37
CA ILE A 121 2.25 -8.77 -14.09
C ILE A 121 2.64 -9.39 -15.43
N GLY A 122 2.95 -10.69 -15.47
CA GLY A 122 3.35 -11.37 -16.68
C GLY A 122 2.24 -11.52 -17.74
N ASN A 123 0.98 -11.48 -17.30
CA ASN A 123 -0.21 -11.60 -18.18
C ASN A 123 -0.98 -10.28 -18.36
N SER A 124 -0.54 -9.19 -17.73
CA SER A 124 -1.16 -7.88 -17.89
C SER A 124 -0.65 -7.19 -19.15
N THR A 125 -1.56 -6.50 -19.85
CA THR A 125 -1.18 -5.54 -20.88
C THR A 125 -0.99 -4.19 -20.20
N TYR A 126 0.22 -3.61 -20.30
CA TYR A 126 0.44 -2.26 -19.82
C TYR A 126 -0.41 -1.30 -20.65
N VAL A 127 -1.41 -0.71 -20.03
CA VAL A 127 -2.14 0.43 -20.58
C VAL A 127 -1.54 1.67 -19.90
N GLU A 128 -0.90 2.51 -20.72
CA GLU A 128 -0.40 3.79 -20.24
C GLU A 128 -1.56 4.54 -19.58
N ALA A 129 -1.40 4.90 -18.31
CA ALA A 129 -2.41 5.68 -17.63
C ALA A 129 -2.66 6.94 -18.45
N PRO A 130 -3.93 7.37 -18.68
CA PRO A 130 -4.18 8.65 -19.31
C PRO A 130 -3.35 9.68 -18.55
N GLU A 131 -2.55 10.45 -19.27
CA GLU A 131 -1.78 11.54 -18.68
C GLU A 131 -2.79 12.39 -17.89
N THR A 132 -2.80 12.20 -16.59
CA THR A 132 -3.47 13.16 -15.72
C THR A 132 -2.63 14.42 -15.92
N THR A 133 -3.17 15.35 -16.68
CA THR A 133 -2.74 16.74 -16.63
C THR A 133 -3.04 17.20 -15.20
N ALA A 134 -2.20 16.75 -14.25
CA ALA A 134 -2.10 17.39 -12.98
C ALA A 134 -1.71 18.83 -13.31
N GLU A 135 -2.58 19.74 -12.96
CA GLU A 135 -2.29 21.16 -13.02
C GLU A 135 -0.98 21.42 -12.25
N THR A 136 0.10 21.45 -13.00
CA THR A 136 1.45 21.80 -12.54
C THR A 136 1.54 23.30 -12.22
N THR A 137 0.38 23.98 -12.13
CA THR A 137 0.32 25.44 -12.04
C THR A 137 0.55 25.99 -10.63
N GLU A 138 0.35 25.20 -9.57
CA GLU A 138 0.55 25.70 -8.21
C GLU A 138 1.98 25.49 -7.67
N ALA A 139 2.61 24.39 -8.02
CA ALA A 139 3.97 24.12 -7.52
C ALA A 139 5.05 24.92 -8.23
N GLU A 140 4.90 25.20 -9.53
CA GLU A 140 5.82 26.07 -10.27
C GLU A 140 5.67 27.53 -9.86
N ASN A 141 4.45 28.02 -9.57
CA ASN A 141 4.22 29.36 -9.05
C ASN A 141 4.83 29.60 -7.67
N ILE A 142 4.84 28.59 -6.79
CA ILE A 142 5.44 28.69 -5.45
C ILE A 142 6.97 28.76 -5.53
N LEU A 143 7.58 28.08 -6.50
CA LEU A 143 9.04 28.13 -6.71
C LEU A 143 9.47 29.46 -7.33
N GLU A 144 8.70 30.01 -8.27
CA GLU A 144 9.01 31.30 -8.91
C GLU A 144 8.81 32.49 -7.93
N GLU A 145 7.81 32.43 -7.04
CA GLU A 145 7.66 33.42 -5.95
C GLU A 145 8.78 33.32 -4.90
N ALA A 146 9.30 32.12 -4.62
CA ALA A 146 10.39 31.95 -3.67
C ALA A 146 11.72 32.48 -4.20
N GLU A 147 12.01 32.33 -5.49
CA GLU A 147 13.21 32.87 -6.12
C GLU A 147 13.19 34.41 -6.20
N THR A 148 12.04 35.02 -6.50
CA THR A 148 11.92 36.48 -6.54
C THR A 148 12.08 37.15 -5.19
N VAL A 149 11.62 36.50 -4.11
CA VAL A 149 11.83 37.01 -2.72
C VAL A 149 13.27 36.88 -2.27
N ALA A 150 14.01 35.89 -2.77
CA ALA A 150 15.43 35.70 -2.45
C ALA A 150 16.30 36.78 -3.13
N GLU A 151 16.03 37.14 -4.39
CA GLU A 151 16.78 38.19 -5.10
C GLU A 151 16.53 39.60 -4.54
N GLU A 152 15.30 39.91 -4.07
CA GLU A 152 15.04 41.19 -3.42
C GLU A 152 15.72 41.34 -2.06
N SER A 153 15.99 40.24 -1.34
CA SER A 153 16.66 40.27 -0.04
C SER A 153 18.19 40.48 -0.15
N GLU A 154 18.80 40.05 -1.24
CA GLU A 154 20.25 40.27 -1.47
C GLU A 154 20.55 41.69 -1.98
N SER A 155 19.65 42.30 -2.74
CA SER A 155 19.82 43.65 -3.25
C SER A 155 19.75 44.75 -2.17
N SER A 156 19.20 44.48 -1.00
CA SER A 156 19.05 45.48 0.07
C SER A 156 20.24 45.52 1.06
N THR A 157 21.23 44.64 0.92
CA THR A 157 22.36 44.51 1.85
C THR A 157 23.65 45.20 1.34
N GLU A 158 23.72 45.65 0.09
CA GLU A 158 24.89 46.33 -0.49
C GLU A 158 24.87 47.87 -0.48
N ALA A 159 23.86 48.49 0.13
CA ALA A 159 23.75 49.94 0.21
C ALA A 159 23.81 50.47 1.65
N LYS A 160 24.97 50.20 2.34
CA LYS A 160 25.37 51.00 3.52
C LYS A 160 26.87 50.90 3.80
#